data_7ac6f9105ce4d6a41eb894b64f788e7c
#
_entry.id   7ac6f9105ce4d6a41eb894b64f788e7c
#
_cell.length_a   1.000
_cell.length_b   1.000
_cell.length_c   1.000
_cell.angle_alpha   90.00
_cell.angle_beta   90.00
_cell.angle_gamma   90.00
#
_symmetry.space_group_name_H-M   'P 1'
#
loop_
_entity.id
_entity.type
_entity.pdbx_description
1 polymer ?
#
loop_
_entity_poly.entity_id
_entity_poly.type
_entity_poly.pdbx_seq_one_letter_code
_entity_poly.pdbx_strand_id
1 'polypeptide(L)'
;GSMPFDARLLRRWHLYRFCTNGIAGLWLPHYADLVCMLTGTKYPTRGVAMGGNYVWEDGREHSDTFHTIMEYPEGFLFDFAMSLGNAGGTHFTIHGTNATLDMDKWTITPEGGTKDKPAEPRKIGSEPVATHMANWLQCIRSRQLPVCDIQIGQQQTVAVVISALAHDTGLRHRYEAAGRKVVPG
;
A
#
# COMPACT_ATOMS: atom_id res chain seq x y z
N GLY A 1 -21.41 -20.62 10.48
CA GLY A 1 -21.92 -21.88 9.95
C GLY A 1 -20.85 -22.59 9.14
N SER A 2 -20.86 -23.93 9.10
CA SER A 2 -19.95 -24.69 8.22
C SER A 2 -20.36 -24.50 6.76
N MET A 3 -19.41 -24.12 5.90
CA MET A 3 -19.58 -24.13 4.45
C MET A 3 -19.23 -25.51 3.89
N PRO A 4 -19.95 -26.04 2.87
CA PRO A 4 -19.50 -27.22 2.15
C PRO A 4 -18.11 -26.99 1.55
N PHE A 5 -17.32 -28.08 1.48
CA PHE A 5 -16.01 -28.00 0.85
C PHE A 5 -16.13 -27.66 -0.65
N ASP A 6 -15.42 -26.62 -1.07
CA ASP A 6 -15.30 -26.23 -2.47
C ASP A 6 -13.82 -26.05 -2.82
N ALA A 7 -13.30 -26.95 -3.66
CA ALA A 7 -11.90 -26.93 -4.11
C ALA A 7 -11.56 -25.69 -4.95
N ARG A 8 -12.53 -25.13 -5.66
CA ARG A 8 -12.34 -23.89 -6.44
C ARG A 8 -12.17 -22.70 -5.50
N LEU A 9 -13.01 -22.60 -4.49
CA LEU A 9 -12.93 -21.58 -3.46
C LEU A 9 -11.61 -21.67 -2.69
N LEU A 10 -11.20 -22.87 -2.31
CA LEU A 10 -9.92 -23.07 -1.60
C LEU A 10 -8.72 -22.59 -2.42
N ARG A 11 -8.71 -22.85 -3.72
CA ARG A 11 -7.60 -22.45 -4.63
C ARG A 11 -7.66 -21.00 -5.07
N ARG A 12 -8.86 -20.41 -5.14
CA ARG A 12 -9.10 -19.07 -5.70
C ARG A 12 -9.77 -18.13 -4.70
N TRP A 13 -9.54 -18.33 -3.40
CA TRP A 13 -10.12 -17.52 -2.32
C TRP A 13 -9.94 -16.00 -2.53
N HIS A 14 -8.81 -15.60 -3.11
CA HIS A 14 -8.47 -14.20 -3.36
C HIS A 14 -9.36 -13.50 -4.39
N LEU A 15 -10.20 -14.25 -5.12
CA LEU A 15 -11.14 -13.69 -6.09
C LEU A 15 -12.46 -13.23 -5.44
N TYR A 16 -12.75 -13.67 -4.20
CA TYR A 16 -14.06 -13.51 -3.58
C TYR A 16 -14.06 -12.48 -2.44
N ARG A 17 -15.08 -11.61 -2.43
CA ARG A 17 -15.23 -10.50 -1.47
C ARG A 17 -15.34 -10.95 -0.01
N PHE A 18 -15.93 -12.09 0.25
CA PHE A 18 -16.04 -12.61 1.61
C PHE A 18 -14.71 -13.16 2.19
N CYS A 19 -13.68 -13.32 1.35
CA CYS A 19 -12.36 -13.79 1.77
C CYS A 19 -11.32 -12.66 1.88
N THR A 20 -11.46 -11.59 1.09
CA THR A 20 -10.41 -10.57 0.93
C THR A 20 -10.99 -9.25 0.42
N ASN A 21 -10.19 -8.20 0.44
CA ASN A 21 -10.47 -6.90 -0.17
C ASN A 21 -9.76 -6.75 -1.55
N GLY A 22 -9.49 -7.86 -2.24
CA GLY A 22 -8.89 -7.86 -3.58
C GLY A 22 -7.52 -7.18 -3.62
N ILE A 23 -7.24 -6.45 -4.70
CA ILE A 23 -5.95 -5.74 -4.90
C ILE A 23 -5.68 -4.77 -3.75
N ALA A 24 -6.70 -4.04 -3.28
CA ALA A 24 -6.57 -3.12 -2.17
C ALA A 24 -6.11 -3.82 -0.88
N GLY A 25 -6.55 -5.05 -0.60
CA GLY A 25 -6.18 -5.80 0.61
C GLY A 25 -4.91 -6.64 0.48
N LEU A 26 -4.57 -7.08 -0.73
CA LEU A 26 -3.49 -8.04 -0.95
C LEU A 26 -2.17 -7.39 -1.39
N TRP A 27 -2.24 -6.25 -2.10
CA TRP A 27 -1.07 -5.60 -2.70
C TRP A 27 -0.79 -4.21 -2.15
N LEU A 28 -1.81 -3.37 -2.02
CA LEU A 28 -1.66 -2.00 -1.53
C LEU A 28 -0.96 -1.91 -0.15
N PRO A 29 -1.18 -2.82 0.83
CA PRO A 29 -0.49 -2.72 2.13
C PRO A 29 1.03 -2.68 2.02
N HIS A 30 1.61 -3.43 1.09
CA HIS A 30 3.07 -3.47 0.89
C HIS A 30 3.63 -2.11 0.48
N TYR A 31 2.92 -1.39 -0.39
CA TYR A 31 3.35 -0.06 -0.86
C TYR A 31 3.01 1.04 0.14
N ALA A 32 1.85 0.96 0.80
CA ALA A 32 1.48 1.89 1.86
C ALA A 32 2.47 1.81 3.04
N ASP A 33 2.98 0.61 3.35
CA ASP A 33 4.03 0.41 4.35
C ASP A 33 5.33 1.11 3.94
N LEU A 34 5.76 0.94 2.70
CA LEU A 34 6.94 1.61 2.17
C LEU A 34 6.80 3.14 2.20
N VAL A 35 5.62 3.68 1.87
CA VAL A 35 5.36 5.12 1.99
C VAL A 35 5.52 5.57 3.44
N CYS A 36 4.89 4.89 4.40
CA CYS A 36 5.01 5.22 5.83
C CYS A 36 6.46 5.13 6.32
N MET A 37 7.17 4.08 5.95
CA MET A 37 8.56 3.85 6.36
C MET A 37 9.51 4.91 5.81
N LEU A 38 9.36 5.29 4.53
CA LEU A 38 10.28 6.22 3.86
C LEU A 38 9.98 7.69 4.18
N THR A 39 8.72 8.03 4.43
CA THR A 39 8.31 9.43 4.68
C THR A 39 8.10 9.74 6.16
N GLY A 40 8.04 8.73 7.02
CA GLY A 40 7.72 8.89 8.44
C GLY A 40 6.26 9.25 8.71
N THR A 41 5.39 9.19 7.71
CA THR A 41 3.96 9.48 7.82
C THR A 41 3.21 8.33 8.49
N LYS A 42 1.95 8.58 8.90
CA LYS A 42 1.15 7.56 9.58
C LYS A 42 0.10 6.95 8.65
N TYR A 43 -0.83 7.73 8.18
CA TYR A 43 -1.94 7.26 7.36
C TYR A 43 -2.50 8.40 6.49
N PRO A 44 -3.12 8.07 5.34
CA PRO A 44 -3.75 9.09 4.51
C PRO A 44 -4.98 9.70 5.20
N THR A 45 -5.25 10.95 4.90
CA THR A 45 -6.44 11.66 5.38
C THR A 45 -7.67 11.29 4.58
N ARG A 46 -7.53 11.10 3.27
CA ARG A 46 -8.61 10.79 2.34
C ARG A 46 -8.09 10.15 1.06
N GLY A 47 -9.00 9.51 0.30
CA GLY A 47 -8.66 8.92 -0.98
C GLY A 47 -9.87 8.64 -1.86
N VAL A 48 -9.57 8.37 -3.12
CA VAL A 48 -10.50 7.93 -4.15
C VAL A 48 -9.95 6.69 -4.82
N ALA A 49 -10.82 5.83 -5.36
CA ALA A 49 -10.39 4.65 -6.08
C ALA A 49 -11.33 4.31 -7.23
N MET A 50 -10.78 3.67 -8.24
CA MET A 50 -11.50 3.15 -9.39
C MET A 50 -10.87 1.84 -9.85
N GLY A 51 -11.69 0.93 -10.38
CA GLY A 51 -11.21 -0.34 -10.91
C GLY A 51 -12.34 -1.16 -11.52
N GLY A 52 -11.99 -2.27 -12.13
CA GLY A 52 -12.95 -3.16 -12.76
C GLY A 52 -12.29 -4.42 -13.30
N ASN A 53 -13.11 -5.29 -13.87
CA ASN A 53 -12.67 -6.49 -14.57
C ASN A 53 -12.60 -6.20 -16.06
N TYR A 54 -11.39 -6.03 -16.56
CA TYR A 54 -11.12 -5.64 -17.95
C TYR A 54 -10.39 -6.73 -18.73
N VAL A 55 -9.84 -7.72 -18.04
CA VAL A 55 -8.99 -8.76 -18.64
C VAL A 55 -9.61 -10.15 -18.50
N TRP A 56 -10.17 -10.51 -17.34
CA TRP A 56 -10.65 -11.86 -17.08
C TRP A 56 -12.14 -11.94 -16.77
N GLU A 57 -12.81 -12.85 -17.46
CA GLU A 57 -14.21 -13.25 -17.24
C GLU A 57 -14.28 -14.61 -16.53
N ASP A 58 -13.62 -14.75 -15.38
CA ASP A 58 -13.48 -16.02 -14.65
C ASP A 58 -14.41 -16.14 -13.44
N GLY A 59 -15.37 -15.22 -13.31
CA GLY A 59 -16.33 -15.17 -12.20
C GLY A 59 -15.77 -14.57 -10.92
N ARG A 60 -14.69 -13.80 -11.01
CA ARG A 60 -14.16 -13.02 -9.89
C ARG A 60 -15.11 -11.90 -9.46
N GLU A 61 -15.10 -11.60 -8.18
CA GLU A 61 -15.84 -10.49 -7.59
C GLU A 61 -14.96 -9.26 -7.40
N HIS A 62 -13.63 -9.46 -7.34
CA HIS A 62 -12.66 -8.39 -7.24
C HIS A 62 -12.13 -7.96 -8.60
N SER A 63 -11.84 -6.66 -8.72
CA SER A 63 -11.24 -6.07 -9.90
C SER A 63 -9.89 -6.71 -10.25
N ASP A 64 -9.62 -6.92 -11.53
CA ASP A 64 -8.30 -7.29 -12.05
C ASP A 64 -7.40 -6.08 -12.32
N THR A 65 -8.00 -4.89 -12.39
CA THR A 65 -7.32 -3.61 -12.55
C THR A 65 -7.86 -2.63 -11.52
N PHE A 66 -6.97 -2.00 -10.75
CA PHE A 66 -7.35 -1.17 -9.62
C PHE A 66 -6.38 0.01 -9.47
N HIS A 67 -6.94 1.21 -9.30
CA HIS A 67 -6.20 2.45 -9.05
C HIS A 67 -6.77 3.16 -7.84
N THR A 68 -5.89 3.74 -7.02
CA THR A 68 -6.28 4.60 -5.91
C THR A 68 -5.30 5.76 -5.75
N ILE A 69 -5.82 6.93 -5.44
CA ILE A 69 -5.05 8.12 -5.10
C ILE A 69 -5.43 8.54 -3.69
N MET A 70 -4.44 8.71 -2.83
CA MET A 70 -4.60 9.08 -1.44
C MET A 70 -3.82 10.33 -1.11
N GLU A 71 -4.42 11.21 -0.31
CA GLU A 71 -3.80 12.43 0.20
C GLU A 71 -3.29 12.22 1.63
N TYR A 72 -2.05 12.58 1.88
CA TYR A 72 -1.44 12.54 3.20
C TYR A 72 -1.41 13.94 3.84
N PRO A 73 -1.54 14.03 5.18
CA PRO A 73 -1.60 15.32 5.89
C PRO A 73 -0.29 16.12 5.75
N GLU A 74 0.81 15.47 5.40
CA GLU A 74 2.11 16.08 5.17
C GLU A 74 2.22 16.80 3.81
N GLY A 75 1.15 16.80 3.01
CA GLY A 75 1.06 17.58 1.77
C GLY A 75 1.60 16.87 0.54
N PHE A 76 1.37 15.58 0.40
CA PHE A 76 1.67 14.83 -0.83
C PHE A 76 0.55 13.85 -1.19
N LEU A 77 0.60 13.37 -2.43
CA LEU A 77 -0.29 12.31 -2.92
C LEU A 77 0.49 11.00 -3.05
N PHE A 78 -0.17 9.91 -2.67
CA PHE A 78 0.25 8.55 -3.00
C PHE A 78 -0.70 7.99 -4.05
N ASP A 79 -0.14 7.66 -5.22
CA ASP A 79 -0.85 7.00 -6.32
C ASP A 79 -0.42 5.54 -6.38
N PHE A 80 -1.40 4.64 -6.33
CA PHE A 80 -1.20 3.20 -6.50
C PHE A 80 -2.04 2.70 -7.66
N ALA A 81 -1.38 2.11 -8.64
CA ALA A 81 -1.99 1.54 -9.83
C ALA A 81 -1.54 0.09 -10.00
N MET A 82 -2.47 -0.83 -10.25
CA MET A 82 -2.17 -2.22 -10.49
C MET A 82 -3.11 -2.86 -11.49
N SER A 83 -2.55 -3.61 -12.44
CA SER A 83 -3.28 -4.53 -13.31
C SER A 83 -2.68 -5.92 -13.21
N LEU A 84 -3.50 -6.91 -12.87
CA LEU A 84 -3.09 -8.32 -12.80
C LEU A 84 -2.95 -8.95 -14.18
N GLY A 85 -3.56 -8.36 -15.20
CA GLY A 85 -3.54 -8.85 -16.58
C GLY A 85 -2.34 -8.42 -17.40
N ASN A 86 -1.37 -7.72 -16.81
CA ASN A 86 -0.20 -7.19 -17.51
C ASN A 86 1.08 -7.49 -16.75
N ALA A 87 2.12 -7.90 -17.46
CA ALA A 87 3.44 -8.21 -16.90
C ALA A 87 4.44 -7.04 -17.04
N GLY A 88 3.96 -5.80 -17.08
CA GLY A 88 4.79 -4.60 -17.23
C GLY A 88 5.76 -4.30 -16.07
N GLY A 89 5.72 -5.12 -15.02
CA GLY A 89 6.58 -4.97 -13.87
C GLY A 89 6.02 -4.05 -12.80
N THR A 90 6.83 -3.83 -11.77
CA THR A 90 6.54 -2.94 -10.65
C THR A 90 7.44 -1.74 -10.74
N HIS A 91 6.89 -0.54 -10.59
CA HIS A 91 7.63 0.70 -10.52
C HIS A 91 7.24 1.44 -9.25
N PHE A 92 8.24 1.79 -8.43
CA PHE A 92 8.02 2.58 -7.24
C PHE A 92 8.98 3.77 -7.21
N THR A 93 8.41 4.97 -7.33
CA THR A 93 9.17 6.23 -7.36
C THR A 93 8.61 7.22 -6.36
N ILE A 94 9.47 8.00 -5.72
CA ILE A 94 9.08 9.13 -4.88
C ILE A 94 9.61 10.40 -5.53
N HIS A 95 8.69 11.27 -5.95
CA HIS A 95 8.99 12.57 -6.55
C HIS A 95 9.00 13.63 -5.45
N GLY A 96 10.17 14.04 -5.04
CA GLY A 96 10.35 15.14 -4.09
C GLY A 96 10.62 16.48 -4.81
N THR A 97 10.69 17.56 -4.03
CA THR A 97 10.98 18.89 -4.56
C THR A 97 12.44 19.07 -5.00
N ASN A 98 13.34 18.25 -4.50
CA ASN A 98 14.79 18.37 -4.71
C ASN A 98 15.40 17.18 -5.44
N ALA A 99 14.72 16.03 -5.44
CA ALA A 99 15.20 14.80 -6.04
C ALA A 99 14.07 13.81 -6.26
N THR A 100 14.27 12.87 -7.18
CA THR A 100 13.45 11.68 -7.33
C THR A 100 14.20 10.45 -6.81
N LEU A 101 13.54 9.68 -5.96
CA LEU A 101 14.00 8.35 -5.53
C LEU A 101 13.34 7.29 -6.42
N ASP A 102 14.15 6.55 -7.16
CA ASP A 102 13.75 5.37 -7.94
C ASP A 102 14.10 4.13 -7.11
N MET A 103 13.09 3.44 -6.60
CA MET A 103 13.26 2.25 -5.75
C MET A 103 13.64 1.01 -6.54
N ASP A 104 13.33 0.96 -7.83
CA ASP A 104 13.69 -0.18 -8.69
C ASP A 104 15.20 -0.19 -8.95
N LYS A 105 15.78 1.00 -9.10
CA LYS A 105 17.21 1.19 -9.32
C LYS A 105 18.00 1.53 -8.06
N TRP A 106 17.32 1.82 -6.96
CA TRP A 106 17.92 2.32 -5.71
C TRP A 106 18.80 3.55 -5.97
N THR A 107 18.23 4.51 -6.69
CA THR A 107 18.96 5.72 -7.12
C THR A 107 18.19 6.97 -6.75
N ILE A 108 18.89 7.94 -6.18
CA ILE A 108 18.39 9.30 -6.00
C ILE A 108 18.95 10.14 -7.14
N THR A 109 18.06 10.74 -7.93
CA THR A 109 18.41 11.65 -9.03
C THR A 109 18.04 13.07 -8.64
N PRO A 110 18.98 14.04 -8.73
CA PRO A 110 18.68 15.46 -8.46
C PRO A 110 17.64 16.00 -9.43
N GLU A 111 16.58 16.60 -8.89
CA GLU A 111 15.53 17.24 -9.67
C GLU A 111 15.02 18.49 -8.94
N GLY A 112 14.19 19.27 -9.65
CA GLY A 112 13.60 20.46 -9.08
C GLY A 112 14.47 21.72 -9.15
N GLY A 113 13.88 22.85 -8.77
CA GLY A 113 14.47 24.19 -8.90
C GLY A 113 15.04 24.77 -7.61
N THR A 114 15.13 23.98 -6.52
CA THR A 114 15.62 24.50 -5.23
C THR A 114 17.14 24.43 -5.12
N LYS A 115 17.71 25.26 -4.24
CA LYS A 115 19.17 25.29 -4.00
C LYS A 115 19.67 24.07 -3.22
N ASP A 116 18.78 23.37 -2.52
CA ASP A 116 19.12 22.29 -1.59
C ASP A 116 19.09 20.90 -2.26
N LYS A 117 18.97 20.86 -3.60
CA LYS A 117 19.02 19.60 -4.33
C LYS A 117 20.42 18.96 -4.26
N PRO A 118 20.52 17.63 -4.25
CA PRO A 118 21.80 16.94 -4.38
C PRO A 118 22.54 17.39 -5.63
N ALA A 119 23.87 17.49 -5.57
CA ALA A 119 24.69 17.94 -6.71
C ALA A 119 24.72 16.90 -7.83
N GLU A 120 24.75 15.60 -7.45
CA GLU A 120 24.91 14.49 -8.39
C GLU A 120 23.98 13.32 -8.05
N PRO A 121 23.61 12.47 -9.02
CA PRO A 121 22.90 11.23 -8.75
C PRO A 121 23.74 10.31 -7.86
N ARG A 122 23.06 9.61 -6.95
CA ARG A 122 23.71 8.64 -6.08
C ARG A 122 22.90 7.36 -5.93
N LYS A 123 23.58 6.24 -5.82
CA LYS A 123 22.96 4.96 -5.42
C LYS A 123 22.81 4.91 -3.90
N ILE A 124 21.73 4.30 -3.47
CA ILE A 124 21.49 3.97 -2.06
C ILE A 124 22.03 2.57 -1.82
N GLY A 125 22.91 2.43 -0.83
CA GLY A 125 23.38 1.13 -0.35
C GLY A 125 22.34 0.46 0.54
N SER A 126 22.42 -0.88 0.65
CA SER A 126 21.67 -1.64 1.63
C SER A 126 22.55 -1.91 2.86
N GLU A 127 21.98 -1.65 4.06
CA GLU A 127 22.61 -2.11 5.29
C GLU A 127 22.09 -3.51 5.67
N PRO A 128 22.93 -4.39 6.23
CA PRO A 128 22.48 -5.66 6.74
C PRO A 128 21.47 -5.47 7.88
N VAL A 129 20.29 -6.02 7.73
CA VAL A 129 19.27 -6.00 8.77
C VAL A 129 18.92 -7.41 9.23
N ALA A 130 18.53 -7.56 10.49
CA ALA A 130 18.02 -8.82 10.98
C ALA A 130 16.79 -9.25 10.15
N THR A 131 16.66 -10.54 9.89
CA THR A 131 15.46 -11.03 9.19
C THR A 131 14.22 -10.72 10.01
N HIS A 132 13.11 -10.49 9.32
CA HIS A 132 11.82 -10.21 9.96
C HIS A 132 11.44 -11.27 11.00
N MET A 133 11.64 -12.54 10.69
CA MET A 133 11.39 -13.66 11.60
C MET A 133 12.32 -13.62 12.83
N ALA A 134 13.61 -13.30 12.66
CA ALA A 134 14.54 -13.19 13.77
C ALA A 134 14.15 -12.05 14.71
N ASN A 135 13.76 -10.89 14.16
CA ASN A 135 13.25 -9.76 14.96
C ASN A 135 12.02 -10.17 15.76
N TRP A 136 11.03 -10.80 15.12
CA TRP A 136 9.81 -11.24 15.80
C TRP A 136 10.10 -12.22 16.94
N LEU A 137 10.91 -13.25 16.71
CA LEU A 137 11.29 -14.22 17.76
C LEU A 137 12.06 -13.56 18.90
N GLN A 138 12.94 -12.60 18.62
CA GLN A 138 13.65 -11.84 19.64
C GLN A 138 12.66 -11.00 20.47
N CYS A 139 11.69 -10.35 19.85
CA CYS A 139 10.68 -9.55 20.54
C CYS A 139 9.78 -10.39 21.44
N ILE A 140 9.43 -11.63 21.04
CA ILE A 140 8.72 -12.57 21.92
C ILE A 140 9.51 -12.84 23.20
N ARG A 141 10.84 -13.01 23.10
CA ARG A 141 11.72 -13.30 24.25
C ARG A 141 11.96 -12.06 25.14
N SER A 142 12.23 -10.92 24.49
CA SER A 142 12.58 -9.68 25.20
C SER A 142 11.38 -8.86 25.65
N ARG A 143 10.17 -9.15 25.15
CA ARG A 143 8.95 -8.36 25.35
C ARG A 143 9.06 -6.92 24.82
N GLN A 144 9.99 -6.67 23.92
CA GLN A 144 10.08 -5.40 23.19
C GLN A 144 9.15 -5.41 21.98
N LEU A 145 8.80 -4.22 21.48
CA LEU A 145 7.98 -4.10 20.26
C LEU A 145 8.81 -4.53 19.04
N PRO A 146 8.19 -5.24 18.08
CA PRO A 146 8.84 -5.54 16.81
C PRO A 146 8.99 -4.29 15.95
N VAL A 147 9.87 -4.37 14.94
CA VAL A 147 10.08 -3.28 13.97
C VAL A 147 8.78 -2.87 13.26
N CYS A 148 7.90 -3.84 13.01
CA CYS A 148 6.55 -3.59 12.52
C CYS A 148 5.55 -4.05 13.58
N ASP A 149 5.12 -3.13 14.44
CA ASP A 149 4.14 -3.38 15.49
C ASP A 149 2.70 -3.18 14.99
N ILE A 150 1.73 -3.40 15.89
CA ILE A 150 0.30 -3.27 15.55
C ILE A 150 -0.09 -1.84 15.12
N GLN A 151 0.62 -0.81 15.58
CA GLN A 151 0.33 0.57 15.20
C GLN A 151 0.75 0.83 13.75
N ILE A 152 1.91 0.30 13.34
CA ILE A 152 2.37 0.35 11.95
C ILE A 152 1.41 -0.45 11.06
N GLY A 153 0.99 -1.64 11.48
CA GLY A 153 -0.02 -2.43 10.78
C GLY A 153 -1.37 -1.69 10.62
N GLN A 154 -1.77 -0.91 11.63
CA GLN A 154 -2.97 -0.07 11.54
C GLN A 154 -2.81 1.05 10.50
N GLN A 155 -1.64 1.65 10.38
CA GLN A 155 -1.39 2.74 9.42
C GLN A 155 -1.63 2.29 7.99
N GLN A 156 -1.10 1.14 7.61
CA GLN A 156 -1.34 0.53 6.29
C GLN A 156 -2.81 0.18 6.09
N THR A 157 -3.46 -0.36 7.13
CA THR A 157 -4.86 -0.77 7.08
C THR A 157 -5.79 0.41 6.80
N VAL A 158 -5.50 1.61 7.31
CA VAL A 158 -6.28 2.81 6.99
C VAL A 158 -6.27 3.10 5.49
N ALA A 159 -5.11 3.01 4.83
CA ALA A 159 -4.99 3.18 3.38
C ALA A 159 -5.82 2.14 2.61
N VAL A 160 -5.77 0.88 3.05
CA VAL A 160 -6.56 -0.22 2.46
C VAL A 160 -8.05 0.04 2.58
N VAL A 161 -8.53 0.40 3.79
CA VAL A 161 -9.97 0.61 4.03
C VAL A 161 -10.51 1.81 3.27
N ILE A 162 -9.76 2.93 3.23
CA ILE A 162 -10.12 4.10 2.41
C ILE A 162 -10.29 3.68 0.95
N SER A 163 -9.30 2.97 0.40
CA SER A 163 -9.27 2.59 -1.02
C SER A 163 -10.36 1.57 -1.37
N ALA A 164 -10.58 0.57 -0.52
CA ALA A 164 -11.63 -0.43 -0.73
C ALA A 164 -13.03 0.20 -0.69
N LEU A 165 -13.33 1.04 0.32
CA LEU A 165 -14.60 1.72 0.42
C LEU A 165 -14.82 2.74 -0.69
N ALA A 166 -13.76 3.47 -1.09
CA ALA A 166 -13.85 4.40 -2.22
C ALA A 166 -14.19 3.67 -3.52
N HIS A 167 -13.58 2.53 -3.78
CA HIS A 167 -13.88 1.68 -4.94
C HIS A 167 -15.32 1.13 -4.90
N ASP A 168 -15.74 0.59 -3.76
CA ASP A 168 -17.05 -0.06 -3.63
C ASP A 168 -18.22 0.92 -3.71
N THR A 169 -18.04 2.14 -3.26
CA THR A 169 -19.10 3.17 -3.23
C THR A 169 -19.03 4.15 -4.39
N GLY A 170 -17.89 4.25 -5.07
CA GLY A 170 -17.62 5.31 -6.05
C GLY A 170 -17.48 6.71 -5.44
N LEU A 171 -17.36 6.81 -4.12
CA LEU A 171 -17.26 8.07 -3.38
C LEU A 171 -15.84 8.25 -2.82
N ARG A 172 -15.46 9.52 -2.63
CA ARG A 172 -14.28 9.83 -1.81
C ARG A 172 -14.54 9.42 -0.37
N HIS A 173 -13.52 8.82 0.27
CA HIS A 173 -13.56 8.48 1.69
C HIS A 173 -12.43 9.17 2.45
N ARG A 174 -12.66 9.44 3.73
CA ARG A 174 -11.69 10.06 4.65
C ARG A 174 -11.60 9.28 5.96
N TYR A 175 -10.44 9.37 6.62
CA TYR A 175 -10.22 8.79 7.93
C TYR A 175 -10.48 9.78 9.05
N GLU A 176 -11.32 9.40 10.01
CA GLU A 176 -11.56 10.11 11.26
C GLU A 176 -10.76 9.45 12.38
N ALA A 177 -9.59 10.02 12.71
CA ALA A 177 -8.68 9.44 13.67
C ALA A 177 -9.27 9.32 15.09
N ALA A 178 -10.06 10.28 15.54
CA ALA A 178 -10.71 10.26 16.85
C ALA A 178 -11.66 9.07 17.03
N GLY A 179 -12.40 8.73 15.97
CA GLY A 179 -13.33 7.59 15.96
C GLY A 179 -12.73 6.30 15.43
N ARG A 180 -11.48 6.33 14.93
CA ARG A 180 -10.81 5.21 14.24
C ARG A 180 -11.67 4.58 13.15
N LYS A 181 -12.34 5.41 12.34
CA LYS A 181 -13.26 4.95 11.30
C LYS A 181 -13.02 5.69 9.99
N VAL A 182 -13.37 5.01 8.90
CA VAL A 182 -13.41 5.59 7.56
C VAL A 182 -14.86 5.91 7.21
N VAL A 183 -15.09 7.12 6.71
CA VAL A 183 -16.43 7.64 6.37
C VAL A 183 -16.39 8.30 4.99
N PRO A 184 -17.56 8.46 4.31
CA PRO A 184 -17.64 9.29 3.11
C PRO A 184 -17.13 10.71 3.39
N GLY A 185 -16.39 11.30 2.42
CA GLY A 185 -15.70 12.58 2.56
C GLY A 185 -15.95 13.57 1.46
#